data_90955f8a91778d73a9f70af4ce2bf793
#
_entry.id   90955f8a91778d73a9f70af4ce2bf793
#
_cell.length_a   1.000
_cell.length_b   1.000
_cell.length_c   1.000
_cell.angle_alpha   90.00
_cell.angle_beta   90.00
_cell.angle_gamma   90.00
#
_symmetry.space_group_name_H-M   'P 1'
#
loop_
_entity.id
_entity.type
_entity.pdbx_description
1 polymer ?
#
loop_
_entity_poly.entity_id
_entity_poly.type
_entity_poly.pdbx_seq_one_letter_code
_entity_poly.pdbx_strand_id
1 'polypeptide(L)'
;MSELLCKVLFIDLDDTIWDFRANSVLSLRQIYDEFALEKEIPDYDRFKSLYMATNHELWELYHHNRITKDYLIVERFSRPLRHTGSKMSEDKEFIMALNDRYLDVLSQQKTLVPGAVELLDYLTERGYPLYILSNGFAEVQSRKLESGGISHYFKRLILSDEIGITKPDRR
;
A
#
# COMPACT_ATOMS: atom_id res chain seq x y z
N MET A 1 27.06 3.61 30.66
CA MET A 1 25.93 3.07 29.89
C MET A 1 24.92 4.17 29.82
N SER A 2 24.75 4.83 28.65
CA SER A 2 23.68 5.85 28.49
C SER A 2 22.34 5.14 28.51
N GLU A 3 21.46 5.54 29.44
CA GLU A 3 20.06 5.12 29.39
C GLU A 3 19.49 5.45 28.01
N LEU A 4 18.93 4.45 27.35
CA LEU A 4 18.18 4.62 26.10
C LEU A 4 17.02 5.59 26.38
N LEU A 5 17.14 6.81 25.87
CA LEU A 5 16.11 7.85 25.98
C LEU A 5 14.80 7.47 25.26
N CYS A 6 14.87 6.56 24.29
CA CYS A 6 13.71 6.05 23.54
C CYS A 6 13.38 4.63 23.96
N LYS A 7 12.15 4.41 24.43
CA LYS A 7 11.69 3.10 24.94
C LYS A 7 11.04 2.23 23.87
N VAL A 8 10.54 2.83 22.79
CA VAL A 8 9.84 2.15 21.70
C VAL A 8 10.06 2.90 20.38
N LEU A 9 10.02 2.19 19.25
CA LEU A 9 10.09 2.79 17.92
C LEU A 9 8.83 2.46 17.13
N PHE A 10 8.20 3.49 16.57
CA PHE A 10 7.14 3.39 15.59
C PHE A 10 7.72 3.63 14.21
N ILE A 11 7.52 2.69 13.31
CA ILE A 11 8.07 2.73 11.96
C ILE A 11 6.91 2.66 10.97
N ASP A 12 6.96 3.47 9.94
CA ASP A 12 6.02 3.35 8.81
C ASP A 12 6.36 2.13 7.96
N LEU A 13 5.38 1.60 7.21
CA LEU A 13 5.58 0.40 6.42
C LEU A 13 5.87 0.71 4.95
N ASP A 14 4.90 1.34 4.26
CA ASP A 14 4.93 1.54 2.82
C ASP A 14 5.98 2.59 2.41
N ASP A 15 6.86 2.25 1.47
CA ASP A 15 8.02 3.05 1.02
C ASP A 15 9.01 3.43 2.14
N THR A 16 8.92 2.75 3.31
CA THR A 16 9.87 2.89 4.42
C THR A 16 10.60 1.58 4.69
N ILE A 17 9.87 0.49 4.89
CA ILE A 17 10.40 -0.88 5.06
C ILE A 17 10.02 -1.76 3.87
N TRP A 18 8.77 -1.69 3.45
CA TRP A 18 8.22 -2.42 2.33
C TRP A 18 8.14 -1.50 1.11
N ASP A 19 8.81 -1.89 0.00
CA ASP A 19 8.89 -1.09 -1.23
C ASP A 19 7.54 -1.12 -1.96
N PHE A 20 6.65 -0.19 -1.57
CA PHE A 20 5.32 -0.08 -2.18
C PHE A 20 5.41 0.16 -3.68
N ARG A 21 6.32 1.01 -4.13
CA ARG A 21 6.42 1.39 -5.55
C ARG A 21 6.82 0.20 -6.42
N ALA A 22 7.87 -0.52 -6.05
CA ALA A 22 8.30 -1.70 -6.79
C ALA A 22 7.22 -2.78 -6.79
N ASN A 23 6.66 -3.10 -5.64
CA ASN A 23 5.64 -4.13 -5.48
C ASN A 23 4.33 -3.77 -6.20
N SER A 24 3.93 -2.49 -6.18
CA SER A 24 2.76 -1.99 -6.92
C SER A 24 2.93 -2.15 -8.43
N VAL A 25 4.11 -1.83 -8.97
CA VAL A 25 4.40 -2.00 -10.40
C VAL A 25 4.28 -3.46 -10.85
N LEU A 26 4.82 -4.40 -10.05
CA LEU A 26 4.69 -5.84 -10.33
C LEU A 26 3.23 -6.29 -10.31
N SER A 27 2.48 -5.82 -9.30
CA SER A 27 1.07 -6.18 -9.14
C SER A 27 0.19 -5.59 -10.23
N LEU A 28 0.44 -4.35 -10.64
CA LEU A 28 -0.25 -3.71 -11.76
C LEU A 28 0.00 -4.44 -13.08
N ARG A 29 1.24 -4.90 -13.31
CA ARG A 29 1.55 -5.70 -14.51
C ARG A 29 0.75 -6.98 -14.53
N GLN A 30 0.71 -7.69 -13.41
CA GLN A 30 -0.01 -8.96 -13.32
C GLN A 30 -1.51 -8.78 -13.58
N ILE A 31 -2.18 -7.81 -12.92
CA ILE A 31 -3.63 -7.59 -13.15
C ILE A 31 -3.92 -7.05 -14.55
N TYR A 32 -3.02 -6.25 -15.12
CA TYR A 32 -3.15 -5.76 -16.49
C TYR A 32 -3.23 -6.92 -17.48
N ASP A 33 -2.37 -7.94 -17.30
CA ASP A 33 -2.34 -9.14 -18.14
C ASP A 33 -3.55 -10.06 -17.83
N GLU A 34 -3.88 -10.30 -16.55
CA GLU A 34 -4.99 -11.19 -16.14
C GLU A 34 -6.37 -10.68 -16.60
N PHE A 35 -6.59 -9.37 -16.55
CA PHE A 35 -7.86 -8.74 -16.95
C PHE A 35 -7.88 -8.29 -18.42
N ALA A 36 -6.84 -8.62 -19.18
CA ALA A 36 -6.68 -8.24 -20.58
C ALA A 36 -6.90 -6.74 -20.82
N LEU A 37 -6.36 -5.89 -19.91
CA LEU A 37 -6.53 -4.44 -19.95
C LEU A 37 -5.89 -3.80 -21.20
N GLU A 38 -5.03 -4.51 -21.92
CA GLU A 38 -4.47 -4.08 -23.21
C GLU A 38 -5.55 -3.80 -24.26
N LYS A 39 -6.73 -4.39 -24.12
CA LYS A 39 -7.90 -4.12 -25.01
C LYS A 39 -8.49 -2.74 -24.79
N GLU A 40 -8.38 -2.22 -23.58
CA GLU A 40 -8.92 -0.91 -23.17
C GLU A 40 -7.80 0.16 -23.20
N ILE A 41 -6.62 -0.20 -22.74
CA ILE A 41 -5.42 0.65 -22.69
C ILE A 41 -4.25 -0.16 -23.27
N PRO A 42 -3.98 -0.10 -24.58
CA PRO A 42 -2.92 -0.90 -25.23
C PRO A 42 -1.50 -0.64 -24.70
N ASP A 43 -1.27 0.51 -24.08
CA ASP A 43 0.03 0.92 -23.54
C ASP A 43 0.04 0.73 -22.01
N TYR A 44 0.76 -0.30 -21.54
CA TYR A 44 0.94 -0.58 -20.11
C TYR A 44 1.61 0.58 -19.36
N ASP A 45 2.60 1.24 -19.93
CA ASP A 45 3.30 2.34 -19.25
C ASP A 45 2.36 3.53 -19.04
N ARG A 46 1.46 3.76 -19.98
CA ARG A 46 0.38 4.74 -19.83
C ARG A 46 -0.58 4.34 -18.72
N PHE A 47 -1.04 3.08 -18.68
CA PHE A 47 -1.90 2.57 -17.60
C PHE A 47 -1.24 2.74 -16.22
N LYS A 48 -0.01 2.27 -16.09
CA LYS A 48 0.79 2.39 -14.87
C LYS A 48 0.90 3.85 -14.40
N SER A 49 1.24 4.76 -15.32
CA SER A 49 1.41 6.18 -15.01
C SER A 49 0.10 6.82 -14.54
N LEU A 50 -1.01 6.54 -15.21
CA LEU A 50 -2.35 7.00 -14.83
C LEU A 50 -2.75 6.47 -13.46
N TYR A 51 -2.55 5.17 -13.22
CA TYR A 51 -2.85 4.57 -11.93
C TYR A 51 -2.03 5.17 -10.80
N MET A 52 -0.70 5.27 -10.96
CA MET A 52 0.19 5.78 -9.91
C MET A 52 -0.15 7.23 -9.54
N ALA A 53 -0.41 8.09 -10.53
CA ALA A 53 -0.81 9.48 -10.31
C ALA A 53 -2.16 9.57 -9.59
N THR A 54 -3.15 8.82 -10.07
CA THR A 54 -4.50 8.78 -9.47
C THR A 54 -4.46 8.24 -8.04
N ASN A 55 -3.75 7.14 -7.82
CA ASN A 55 -3.65 6.53 -6.50
C ASN A 55 -2.97 7.47 -5.50
N HIS A 56 -1.91 8.17 -5.90
CA HIS A 56 -1.25 9.16 -5.05
C HIS A 56 -2.21 10.30 -4.65
N GLU A 57 -2.90 10.91 -5.61
CA GLU A 57 -3.89 11.97 -5.35
C GLU A 57 -5.00 11.50 -4.40
N LEU A 58 -5.54 10.29 -4.64
CA LEU A 58 -6.63 9.77 -3.83
C LEU A 58 -6.19 9.46 -2.40
N TRP A 59 -4.98 8.95 -2.19
CA TRP A 59 -4.44 8.75 -0.85
C TRP A 59 -4.23 10.07 -0.12
N GLU A 60 -3.74 11.11 -0.78
CA GLU A 60 -3.63 12.46 -0.20
C GLU A 60 -5.01 12.99 0.25
N LEU A 61 -6.04 12.84 -0.59
CA LEU A 61 -7.40 13.23 -0.22
C LEU A 61 -7.95 12.40 0.95
N TYR A 62 -7.68 11.10 0.97
CA TYR A 62 -8.11 10.20 2.03
C TYR A 62 -7.45 10.52 3.37
N HIS A 63 -6.12 10.75 3.39
CA HIS A 63 -5.39 11.15 4.58
C HIS A 63 -5.90 12.46 5.21
N HIS A 64 -6.44 13.34 4.38
CA HIS A 64 -7.05 14.60 4.85
C HIS A 64 -8.57 14.47 5.10
N ASN A 65 -9.13 13.27 5.13
CA ASN A 65 -10.56 12.98 5.32
C ASN A 65 -11.48 13.71 4.33
N ARG A 66 -11.00 13.96 3.10
CA ARG A 66 -11.77 14.60 2.02
C ARG A 66 -12.57 13.62 1.18
N ILE A 67 -12.22 12.35 1.22
CA ILE A 67 -12.91 11.26 0.54
C ILE A 67 -13.03 10.04 1.47
N THR A 68 -13.98 9.16 1.16
CA THR A 68 -14.15 7.89 1.87
C THR A 68 -13.23 6.79 1.31
N LYS A 69 -13.04 5.72 2.09
CA LYS A 69 -12.34 4.50 1.64
C LYS A 69 -13.00 3.91 0.37
N ASP A 70 -14.32 3.80 0.36
CA ASP A 70 -15.05 3.26 -0.79
C ASP A 70 -14.83 4.09 -2.06
N TYR A 71 -14.81 5.41 -1.94
CA TYR A 71 -14.51 6.29 -3.06
C TYR A 71 -13.09 6.07 -3.59
N LEU A 72 -12.10 5.98 -2.70
CA LEU A 72 -10.71 5.70 -3.07
C LEU A 72 -10.61 4.35 -3.82
N ILE A 73 -11.20 3.29 -3.27
CA ILE A 73 -11.17 1.93 -3.82
C ILE A 73 -11.71 1.91 -5.25
N VAL A 74 -12.83 2.57 -5.51
CA VAL A 74 -13.45 2.62 -6.84
C VAL A 74 -12.64 3.50 -7.79
N GLU A 75 -12.35 4.74 -7.38
CA GLU A 75 -11.80 5.75 -8.29
C GLU A 75 -10.35 5.47 -8.73
N ARG A 76 -9.56 4.74 -7.93
CA ARG A 76 -8.17 4.46 -8.30
C ARG A 76 -8.03 3.62 -9.58
N PHE A 77 -9.06 2.84 -9.95
CA PHE A 77 -9.14 2.12 -11.21
C PHE A 77 -10.09 2.75 -12.21
N SER A 78 -11.25 3.28 -11.76
CA SER A 78 -12.22 3.94 -12.66
C SER A 78 -11.62 5.13 -13.39
N ARG A 79 -10.85 6.00 -12.70
CA ARG A 79 -10.26 7.18 -13.34
C ARG A 79 -9.28 6.86 -14.46
N PRO A 80 -8.29 5.95 -14.27
CA PRO A 80 -7.40 5.53 -15.36
C PRO A 80 -8.16 5.01 -16.58
N LEU A 81 -9.17 4.15 -16.37
CA LEU A 81 -10.01 3.63 -17.45
C LEU A 81 -10.83 4.73 -18.14
N ARG A 82 -11.42 5.64 -17.37
CA ARG A 82 -12.17 6.78 -17.90
C ARG A 82 -11.31 7.70 -18.78
N HIS A 83 -10.05 7.90 -18.41
CA HIS A 83 -9.09 8.67 -19.20
C HIS A 83 -8.81 8.08 -20.59
N THR A 84 -9.08 6.81 -20.78
CA THR A 84 -8.95 6.14 -22.09
C THR A 84 -10.27 6.10 -22.87
N GLY A 85 -11.36 6.58 -22.28
CA GLY A 85 -12.69 6.50 -22.87
C GLY A 85 -13.32 5.11 -22.76
N SER A 86 -12.77 4.21 -21.94
CA SER A 86 -13.30 2.87 -21.74
C SER A 86 -14.63 2.90 -20.98
N LYS A 87 -15.60 2.16 -21.48
CA LYS A 87 -16.89 1.93 -20.80
C LYS A 87 -16.77 1.10 -19.53
N MET A 88 -15.69 0.31 -19.39
CA MET A 88 -15.41 -0.49 -18.20
C MET A 88 -15.21 0.40 -16.96
N SER A 89 -14.90 1.69 -17.15
CA SER A 89 -14.80 2.66 -16.05
C SER A 89 -16.10 2.86 -15.26
N GLU A 90 -17.24 2.49 -15.81
CA GLU A 90 -18.57 2.60 -15.20
C GLU A 90 -19.09 1.25 -14.67
N ASP A 91 -18.42 0.15 -15.02
CA ASP A 91 -18.75 -1.19 -14.53
C ASP A 91 -18.20 -1.40 -13.11
N LYS A 92 -19.06 -1.21 -12.12
CA LYS A 92 -18.70 -1.30 -10.71
C LYS A 92 -18.23 -2.71 -10.30
N GLU A 93 -18.83 -3.76 -10.83
CA GLU A 93 -18.43 -5.15 -10.54
C GLU A 93 -17.01 -5.41 -11.06
N PHE A 94 -16.75 -5.01 -12.30
CA PHE A 94 -15.42 -5.12 -12.90
C PHE A 94 -14.37 -4.34 -12.09
N ILE A 95 -14.67 -3.09 -11.72
CA ILE A 95 -13.76 -2.24 -10.94
C ILE A 95 -13.45 -2.86 -9.57
N MET A 96 -14.45 -3.40 -8.89
CA MET A 96 -14.25 -4.06 -7.59
C MET A 96 -13.44 -5.35 -7.73
N ALA A 97 -13.72 -6.18 -8.74
CA ALA A 97 -12.92 -7.39 -9.01
C ALA A 97 -11.46 -7.05 -9.31
N LEU A 98 -11.22 -6.01 -10.11
CA LEU A 98 -9.88 -5.52 -10.43
C LEU A 98 -9.14 -5.03 -9.16
N ASN A 99 -9.85 -4.28 -8.31
CA ASN A 99 -9.33 -3.80 -7.03
C ASN A 99 -8.95 -4.94 -6.08
N ASP A 100 -9.87 -5.89 -5.88
CA ASP A 100 -9.68 -6.98 -4.94
C ASP A 100 -8.52 -7.89 -5.38
N ARG A 101 -8.45 -8.17 -6.69
CA ARG A 101 -7.33 -8.92 -7.25
C ARG A 101 -6.01 -8.16 -7.12
N TYR A 102 -6.00 -6.86 -7.37
CA TYR A 102 -4.80 -6.03 -7.16
C TYR A 102 -4.32 -6.10 -5.71
N LEU A 103 -5.19 -5.96 -4.72
CA LEU A 103 -4.82 -6.03 -3.31
C LEU A 103 -4.32 -7.43 -2.91
N ASP A 104 -4.94 -8.47 -3.46
CA ASP A 104 -4.49 -9.84 -3.25
C ASP A 104 -3.07 -10.05 -3.77
N VAL A 105 -2.80 -9.69 -5.03
CA VAL A 105 -1.47 -9.80 -5.65
C VAL A 105 -0.46 -8.90 -4.92
N LEU A 106 -0.84 -7.65 -4.61
CA LEU A 106 0.03 -6.69 -3.93
C LEU A 106 0.50 -7.22 -2.57
N SER A 107 -0.42 -7.76 -1.77
CA SER A 107 -0.10 -8.27 -0.44
C SER A 107 0.82 -9.51 -0.44
N GLN A 108 1.00 -10.16 -1.57
CA GLN A 108 1.89 -11.30 -1.73
C GLN A 108 3.30 -10.92 -2.21
N GLN A 109 3.52 -9.66 -2.59
CA GLN A 109 4.84 -9.18 -3.01
C GLN A 109 5.81 -9.12 -1.83
N LYS A 110 7.12 -9.21 -2.13
CA LYS A 110 8.16 -9.44 -1.12
C LYS A 110 9.27 -8.39 -1.11
N THR A 111 9.25 -7.44 -2.04
CA THR A 111 10.33 -6.48 -2.18
C THR A 111 10.35 -5.53 -0.99
N LEU A 112 11.50 -5.45 -0.32
CA LEU A 112 11.76 -4.52 0.77
C LEU A 112 12.61 -3.36 0.27
N VAL A 113 12.54 -2.23 0.97
CA VAL A 113 13.43 -1.10 0.73
C VAL A 113 14.87 -1.53 1.01
N PRO A 114 15.85 -1.19 0.17
CA PRO A 114 17.25 -1.52 0.41
C PRO A 114 17.72 -1.05 1.79
N GLY A 115 18.36 -1.93 2.55
CA GLY A 115 18.82 -1.66 3.92
C GLY A 115 17.75 -1.84 5.01
N ALA A 116 16.52 -2.20 4.65
CA ALA A 116 15.43 -2.35 5.64
C ALA A 116 15.71 -3.50 6.62
N VAL A 117 16.16 -4.65 6.13
CA VAL A 117 16.45 -5.81 7.00
C VAL A 117 17.63 -5.50 7.93
N GLU A 118 18.69 -4.92 7.40
CA GLU A 118 19.88 -4.53 8.17
C GLU A 118 19.52 -3.53 9.28
N LEU A 119 18.60 -2.59 9.00
CA LEU A 119 18.09 -1.66 10.00
C LEU A 119 17.28 -2.39 11.09
N LEU A 120 16.38 -3.30 10.69
CA LEU A 120 15.54 -4.05 11.63
C LEU A 120 16.39 -4.96 12.53
N ASP A 121 17.38 -5.65 11.98
CA ASP A 121 18.35 -6.46 12.73
C ASP A 121 19.12 -5.60 13.74
N TYR A 122 19.69 -4.50 13.29
CA TYR A 122 20.42 -3.56 14.13
C TYR A 122 19.58 -3.05 15.31
N LEU A 123 18.33 -2.69 15.09
CA LEU A 123 17.43 -2.18 16.12
C LEU A 123 17.03 -3.29 17.11
N THR A 124 16.77 -4.49 16.59
CA THR A 124 16.36 -5.65 17.40
C THR A 124 17.52 -6.13 18.30
N GLU A 125 18.75 -6.22 17.78
CA GLU A 125 19.94 -6.57 18.55
C GLU A 125 20.22 -5.60 19.70
N ARG A 126 19.79 -4.34 19.56
CA ARG A 126 19.88 -3.32 20.63
C ARG A 126 18.69 -3.32 21.59
N GLY A 127 17.75 -4.24 21.40
CA GLY A 127 16.61 -4.42 22.29
C GLY A 127 15.52 -3.36 22.14
N TYR A 128 15.47 -2.64 21.02
CA TYR A 128 14.35 -1.72 20.75
C TYR A 128 13.07 -2.49 20.44
N PRO A 129 11.96 -2.30 21.17
CA PRO A 129 10.65 -2.78 20.76
C PRO A 129 10.16 -2.01 19.54
N LEU A 130 9.90 -2.73 18.43
CA LEU A 130 9.47 -2.14 17.18
C LEU A 130 7.97 -2.31 16.98
N TYR A 131 7.32 -1.28 16.49
CA TYR A 131 5.90 -1.23 16.15
C TYR A 131 5.72 -0.64 14.75
N ILE A 132 4.83 -1.21 13.94
CA ILE A 132 4.39 -0.56 12.71
C ILE A 132 3.24 0.41 13.01
N LEU A 133 3.30 1.61 12.43
CA LEU A 133 2.21 2.59 12.41
C LEU A 133 1.90 2.96 10.96
N SER A 134 0.77 2.48 10.41
CA SER A 134 0.42 2.64 9.00
C SER A 134 -0.99 3.16 8.78
N ASN A 135 -1.15 3.98 7.72
CA ASN A 135 -2.45 4.41 7.21
C ASN A 135 -3.07 3.42 6.20
N GLY A 136 -2.36 2.33 5.88
CA GLY A 136 -2.85 1.31 4.96
C GLY A 136 -4.01 0.48 5.52
N PHE A 137 -4.72 -0.20 4.63
CA PHE A 137 -5.88 -1.01 5.00
C PHE A 137 -5.49 -2.28 5.75
N ALA A 138 -6.24 -2.60 6.82
CA ALA A 138 -5.94 -3.69 7.73
C ALA A 138 -5.80 -5.05 7.01
N GLU A 139 -6.66 -5.30 6.04
CA GLU A 139 -6.72 -6.56 5.29
C GLU A 139 -5.44 -6.85 4.48
N VAL A 140 -4.65 -5.80 4.20
CA VAL A 140 -3.47 -5.89 3.33
C VAL A 140 -2.17 -5.82 4.13
N GLN A 141 -2.11 -4.98 5.17
CA GLN A 141 -0.84 -4.67 5.84
C GLN A 141 -0.22 -5.85 6.60
N SER A 142 -1.02 -6.68 7.27
CA SER A 142 -0.52 -7.90 7.93
C SER A 142 0.08 -8.88 6.92
N ARG A 143 -0.59 -9.08 5.79
CA ARG A 143 -0.12 -9.97 4.71
C ARG A 143 1.18 -9.48 4.07
N LYS A 144 1.39 -8.16 3.95
CA LYS A 144 2.66 -7.58 3.49
C LYS A 144 3.82 -7.91 4.43
N LEU A 145 3.60 -7.83 5.75
CA LEU A 145 4.61 -8.19 6.74
C LEU A 145 4.98 -9.68 6.66
N GLU A 146 3.98 -10.55 6.49
CA GLU A 146 4.17 -11.99 6.35
C GLU A 146 4.90 -12.34 5.06
N SER A 147 4.44 -11.82 3.92
CA SER A 147 5.05 -12.10 2.61
C SER A 147 6.46 -11.55 2.47
N GLY A 148 6.74 -10.40 3.09
CA GLY A 148 8.08 -9.80 3.18
C GLY A 148 8.99 -10.52 4.18
N GLY A 149 8.48 -11.47 4.97
CA GLY A 149 9.26 -12.21 5.97
C GLY A 149 9.70 -11.37 7.17
N ILE A 150 9.06 -10.23 7.42
CA ILE A 150 9.48 -9.25 8.44
C ILE A 150 8.54 -9.14 9.64
N SER A 151 7.47 -9.93 9.70
CA SER A 151 6.48 -9.87 10.80
C SER A 151 7.12 -10.08 12.18
N HIS A 152 8.14 -10.93 12.26
CA HIS A 152 8.80 -11.33 13.51
C HIS A 152 9.56 -10.20 14.21
N TYR A 153 9.92 -9.11 13.51
CA TYR A 153 10.57 -7.94 14.10
C TYR A 153 9.64 -7.10 14.96
N PHE A 154 8.35 -7.10 14.64
CA PHE A 154 7.40 -6.15 15.21
C PHE A 154 6.54 -6.76 16.32
N LYS A 155 6.39 -6.02 17.41
CA LYS A 155 5.51 -6.39 18.54
C LYS A 155 4.04 -6.26 18.18
N ARG A 156 3.71 -5.26 17.35
CA ARG A 156 2.34 -4.98 16.91
C ARG A 156 2.32 -4.13 15.64
N LEU A 157 1.32 -4.36 14.81
CA LEU A 157 0.88 -3.52 13.73
C LEU A 157 -0.26 -2.63 14.24
N ILE A 158 -0.12 -1.31 14.09
CA ILE A 158 -1.11 -0.29 14.50
C ILE A 158 -1.61 0.38 13.23
N LEU A 159 -2.90 0.32 12.99
CA LEU A 159 -3.52 0.79 11.77
C LEU A 159 -4.49 1.92 12.03
N SER A 160 -4.46 2.92 11.17
CA SER A 160 -5.39 4.05 11.21
C SER A 160 -6.85 3.62 11.14
N ASP A 161 -7.15 2.58 10.36
CA ASP A 161 -8.50 2.01 10.26
C ASP A 161 -9.02 1.46 11.60
N GLU A 162 -8.13 0.93 12.45
CA GLU A 162 -8.51 0.38 13.76
C GLU A 162 -8.72 1.47 14.82
N ILE A 163 -7.91 2.53 14.77
CA ILE A 163 -7.92 3.59 15.78
C ILE A 163 -8.76 4.81 15.37
N GLY A 164 -9.21 4.87 14.12
CA GLY A 164 -10.02 5.98 13.59
C GLY A 164 -9.26 7.31 13.45
N ILE A 165 -7.92 7.28 13.46
CA ILE A 165 -7.06 8.46 13.36
C ILE A 165 -5.96 8.17 12.33
N THR A 166 -5.87 9.00 11.28
CA THR A 166 -4.86 8.88 10.23
C THR A 166 -3.65 9.78 10.51
N LYS A 167 -2.43 9.30 10.24
CA LYS A 167 -1.25 10.17 10.18
C LYS A 167 -1.47 11.25 9.10
N PRO A 168 -1.11 12.50 9.34
CA PRO A 168 -0.31 13.09 10.44
C PRO A 168 -1.14 13.74 11.56
N ASP A 169 -2.35 13.26 11.84
CA ASP A 169 -3.16 13.79 12.95
C ASP A 169 -2.38 13.73 14.28
N ARG A 170 -2.49 14.76 15.12
CA ARG A 170 -1.74 14.89 16.37
C ARG A 170 -2.47 14.36 17.61
N ARG A 171 -3.69 13.86 17.45
CA ARG A 171 -4.50 13.30 18.55
C ARG A 171 -4.00 11.99 19.07
#